data_59fe67946cd738a675c90c26651acad7
#
_entry.id   59fe67946cd738a675c90c26651acad7
#
_cell.length_a   1.000
_cell.length_b   1.000
_cell.length_c   1.000
_cell.angle_alpha   90.00
_cell.angle_beta   90.00
_cell.angle_gamma   90.00
#
_symmetry.space_group_name_H-M   'P 1'
#
loop_
_entity.id
_entity.type
_entity.pdbx_description
1 polymer ?
#
loop_
_entity_poly.entity_id
_entity_poly.type
_entity_poly.pdbx_seq_one_letter_code
_entity_poly.pdbx_strand_id
1 'polypeptide(L)'
;MRQTVSWLVVNLIFLIGNGCSPVAVWTDGEVPYVPTPPEVVDRLLEIAQVKSGDVIYDLGSGDGRIIIQAAKRYGVKGVGIEIDADLVQKAKDNAFKEKVEHLVEFRAEDALKVDVSPATVVTLYMLPEFNAKLRPIFDKELKPGARVVSHDFEIQGWVPDKVERIKGDFLHDHTILLFEVR
;
A
#
# COMPACT_ATOMS: atom_id res chain seq x y z
N MET A 1 49.65 13.27 8.29
CA MET A 1 48.70 14.34 7.93
C MET A 1 47.54 13.73 7.18
N ARG A 2 46.39 13.52 7.86
CA ARG A 2 45.13 12.99 7.25
C ARG A 2 44.21 14.19 7.04
N GLN A 3 43.87 14.48 5.78
CA GLN A 3 42.87 15.48 5.44
C GLN A 3 41.47 14.85 5.56
N THR A 4 40.69 15.42 6.47
CA THR A 4 39.27 15.16 6.60
C THR A 4 38.52 16.00 5.56
N VAL A 5 37.87 15.34 4.61
CA VAL A 5 36.96 15.98 3.65
C VAL A 5 35.63 16.18 4.35
N SER A 6 35.31 17.43 4.64
CA SER A 6 34.00 17.84 5.18
C SER A 6 33.00 17.95 4.04
N TRP A 7 31.94 17.13 4.04
CA TRP A 7 30.81 17.28 3.14
C TRP A 7 29.89 18.38 3.67
N LEU A 8 29.93 19.50 3.01
CA LEU A 8 28.96 20.60 3.19
C LEU A 8 27.63 20.17 2.54
N VAL A 9 26.62 19.87 3.36
CA VAL A 9 25.23 19.72 2.90
C VAL A 9 24.70 21.12 2.62
N VAL A 10 24.49 21.44 1.36
CA VAL A 10 23.86 22.69 0.92
C VAL A 10 22.35 22.54 1.10
N ASN A 11 21.80 23.09 2.18
CA ASN A 11 20.37 23.29 2.33
C ASN A 11 19.90 24.41 1.39
N LEU A 12 19.30 24.04 0.28
CA LEU A 12 18.63 24.99 -0.61
C LEU A 12 17.17 25.14 -0.16
N ILE A 13 16.91 26.12 0.72
CA ILE A 13 15.56 26.52 1.10
C ILE A 13 15.00 27.39 -0.02
N PHE A 14 14.09 26.87 -0.85
CA PHE A 14 13.25 27.67 -1.72
C PHE A 14 12.01 28.13 -0.95
N LEU A 15 12.00 29.37 -0.52
CA LEU A 15 10.80 30.09 -0.08
C LEU A 15 10.04 30.56 -1.33
N ILE A 16 8.99 29.83 -1.70
CA ILE A 16 7.98 30.32 -2.62
C ILE A 16 6.64 30.29 -1.89
N GLY A 17 6.00 31.45 -1.87
CA GLY A 17 4.78 31.70 -1.11
C GLY A 17 3.56 30.96 -1.64
N ASN A 18 2.64 30.73 -0.72
CA ASN A 18 1.23 30.34 -0.86
C ASN A 18 0.93 29.02 -1.58
N GLY A 19 0.74 27.97 -0.80
CA GLY A 19 -0.13 26.85 -1.16
C GLY A 19 0.54 25.54 -1.57
N CYS A 20 1.84 25.37 -1.39
CA CYS A 20 2.48 24.08 -1.66
C CYS A 20 2.64 23.31 -0.34
N SER A 21 1.98 22.17 -0.23
CA SER A 21 2.26 21.17 0.81
C SER A 21 3.74 20.80 0.76
N PRO A 22 4.43 20.63 1.90
CA PRO A 22 5.84 20.29 1.88
C PRO A 22 6.04 18.98 1.12
N VAL A 23 6.89 19.02 0.09
CA VAL A 23 7.40 17.80 -0.54
C VAL A 23 8.15 17.05 0.55
N ALA A 24 7.68 15.85 0.88
CA ALA A 24 8.33 15.01 1.87
C ALA A 24 9.77 14.72 1.41
N VAL A 25 10.74 15.12 2.24
CA VAL A 25 12.14 14.78 2.02
C VAL A 25 12.35 13.37 2.54
N TRP A 26 12.65 12.46 1.63
CA TRP A 26 12.90 11.05 1.91
C TRP A 26 14.21 10.86 2.67
N THR A 27 14.18 10.18 3.79
CA THR A 27 15.38 9.65 4.44
C THR A 27 15.61 8.22 3.95
N ASP A 28 16.87 7.87 3.69
CA ASP A 28 17.25 6.53 3.19
C ASP A 28 16.65 5.42 4.07
N GLY A 29 15.70 4.67 3.53
CA GLY A 29 15.14 3.45 4.15
C GLY A 29 13.69 3.52 4.62
N GLU A 30 13.03 4.69 4.61
CA GLU A 30 11.61 4.80 4.97
C GLU A 30 10.72 4.83 3.73
N VAL A 31 9.72 3.96 3.69
CA VAL A 31 8.65 4.03 2.68
C VAL A 31 7.68 5.14 3.11
N PRO A 32 7.49 6.17 2.28
CA PRO A 32 6.64 7.28 2.66
C PRO A 32 5.17 6.90 2.68
N TYR A 33 4.42 7.51 3.57
CA TYR A 33 2.98 7.44 3.51
C TYR A 33 2.45 8.33 2.39
N VAL A 34 2.07 7.70 1.27
CA VAL A 34 1.36 8.33 0.15
C VAL A 34 0.00 7.67 0.01
N PRO A 35 -1.09 8.38 0.31
CA PRO A 35 -2.41 7.79 0.27
C PRO A 35 -2.90 7.55 -1.16
N THR A 36 -3.33 6.33 -1.48
CA THR A 36 -3.99 6.00 -2.75
C THR A 36 -5.25 6.85 -2.94
N PRO A 37 -5.45 7.53 -4.08
CA PRO A 37 -6.68 8.30 -4.34
C PRO A 37 -7.95 7.43 -4.29
N PRO A 38 -9.09 7.97 -3.85
CA PRO A 38 -10.33 7.19 -3.69
C PRO A 38 -10.78 6.47 -4.96
N GLU A 39 -10.69 7.11 -6.10
CA GLU A 39 -11.03 6.54 -7.41
C GLU A 39 -10.12 5.37 -7.80
N VAL A 40 -8.84 5.43 -7.40
CA VAL A 40 -7.88 4.35 -7.60
C VAL A 40 -8.18 3.20 -6.65
N VAL A 41 -8.57 3.49 -5.39
CA VAL A 41 -9.01 2.47 -4.42
C VAL A 41 -10.19 1.67 -4.98
N ASP A 42 -11.23 2.37 -5.46
CA ASP A 42 -12.41 1.71 -6.03
C ASP A 42 -12.03 0.81 -7.20
N ARG A 43 -11.19 1.32 -8.10
CA ARG A 43 -10.77 0.57 -9.27
C ARG A 43 -9.87 -0.62 -8.95
N LEU A 44 -8.98 -0.47 -7.95
CA LEU A 44 -8.13 -1.54 -7.44
C LEU A 44 -8.98 -2.72 -6.93
N LEU A 45 -10.02 -2.44 -6.14
CA LEU A 45 -10.94 -3.45 -5.62
C LEU A 45 -11.77 -4.13 -6.73
N GLU A 46 -12.15 -3.38 -7.77
CA GLU A 46 -12.85 -3.93 -8.94
C GLU A 46 -11.95 -4.84 -9.77
N ILE A 47 -10.71 -4.44 -10.03
CA ILE A 47 -9.72 -5.24 -10.77
C ILE A 47 -9.37 -6.51 -9.99
N ALA A 48 -9.25 -6.42 -8.66
CA ALA A 48 -9.10 -7.56 -7.78
C ALA A 48 -10.32 -8.50 -7.80
N GLN A 49 -11.44 -8.10 -8.40
CA GLN A 49 -12.69 -8.85 -8.40
C GLN A 49 -13.11 -9.25 -6.99
N VAL A 50 -13.04 -8.29 -6.06
CA VAL A 50 -13.40 -8.54 -4.66
C VAL A 50 -14.85 -8.99 -4.56
N LYS A 51 -15.08 -10.06 -3.82
CA LYS A 51 -16.40 -10.70 -3.66
C LYS A 51 -16.59 -11.23 -2.25
N SER A 52 -17.85 -11.53 -1.90
CA SER A 52 -18.17 -12.13 -0.61
C SER A 52 -17.34 -13.40 -0.36
N GLY A 53 -16.82 -13.52 0.86
CA GLY A 53 -15.94 -14.61 1.28
C GLY A 53 -14.45 -14.30 1.10
N ASP A 54 -14.08 -13.21 0.43
CA ASP A 54 -12.68 -12.78 0.38
C ASP A 54 -12.19 -12.30 1.76
N VAL A 55 -10.89 -12.47 1.97
CA VAL A 55 -10.12 -11.90 3.07
C VAL A 55 -9.01 -11.07 2.46
N ILE A 56 -9.03 -9.75 2.72
CA ILE A 56 -8.08 -8.81 2.11
C ILE A 56 -6.99 -8.48 3.11
N TYR A 57 -5.73 -8.57 2.67
CA TYR A 57 -4.58 -8.05 3.39
C TYR A 57 -4.01 -6.85 2.65
N ASP A 58 -3.87 -5.72 3.34
CA ASP A 58 -3.28 -4.49 2.79
C ASP A 58 -1.94 -4.24 3.48
N LEU A 59 -0.84 -4.40 2.74
CA LEU A 59 0.50 -4.30 3.29
C LEU A 59 1.05 -2.89 3.06
N GLY A 60 1.25 -2.15 4.16
CA GLY A 60 1.43 -0.70 4.16
C GLY A 60 0.09 0.01 4.13
N SER A 61 -0.82 -0.37 5.02
CA SER A 61 -2.24 0.04 4.94
C SER A 61 -2.49 1.53 5.23
N GLY A 62 -1.51 2.25 5.76
CA GLY A 62 -1.64 3.66 6.08
C GLY A 62 -2.85 3.95 6.95
N ASP A 63 -3.74 4.83 6.48
CA ASP A 63 -4.97 5.22 7.18
C ASP A 63 -6.14 4.24 6.99
N GLY A 64 -5.89 3.07 6.41
CA GLY A 64 -6.84 1.96 6.28
C GLY A 64 -7.85 2.09 5.14
N ARG A 65 -7.71 3.08 4.26
CA ARG A 65 -8.72 3.42 3.24
C ARG A 65 -9.10 2.27 2.31
N ILE A 66 -8.15 1.44 1.87
CA ILE A 66 -8.42 0.31 0.97
C ILE A 66 -9.27 -0.74 1.70
N ILE A 67 -8.86 -1.15 2.91
CA ILE A 67 -9.55 -2.14 3.73
C ILE A 67 -10.95 -1.65 4.13
N ILE A 68 -11.07 -0.39 4.54
CA ILE A 68 -12.36 0.22 4.92
C ILE A 68 -13.30 0.26 3.73
N GLN A 69 -12.84 0.68 2.56
CA GLN A 69 -13.64 0.72 1.35
C GLN A 69 -14.10 -0.68 0.92
N ALA A 70 -13.20 -1.67 1.02
CA ALA A 70 -13.54 -3.07 0.73
C ALA A 70 -14.64 -3.59 1.67
N ALA A 71 -14.51 -3.34 2.97
CA ALA A 71 -15.51 -3.73 3.96
C ALA A 71 -16.87 -3.06 3.71
N LYS A 72 -16.88 -1.75 3.41
CA LYS A 72 -18.11 -1.00 3.10
C LYS A 72 -18.81 -1.50 1.85
N ARG A 73 -18.05 -1.72 0.78
CA ARG A 73 -18.62 -1.99 -0.54
C ARG A 73 -19.01 -3.45 -0.73
N TYR A 74 -18.23 -4.37 -0.16
CA TYR A 74 -18.37 -5.81 -0.42
C TYR A 74 -18.70 -6.64 0.83
N GLY A 75 -18.67 -6.05 2.04
CA GLY A 75 -18.92 -6.77 3.29
C GLY A 75 -17.86 -7.82 3.61
N VAL A 76 -16.63 -7.63 3.13
CA VAL A 76 -15.52 -8.57 3.30
C VAL A 76 -14.71 -8.26 4.55
N LYS A 77 -13.99 -9.27 5.04
CA LYS A 77 -13.02 -9.09 6.12
C LYS A 77 -11.72 -8.51 5.57
N GLY A 78 -11.08 -7.64 6.35
CA GLY A 78 -9.81 -7.04 5.96
C GLY A 78 -8.83 -6.93 7.12
N VAL A 79 -7.54 -7.09 6.80
CA VAL A 79 -6.42 -6.91 7.72
C VAL A 79 -5.46 -5.90 7.11
N GLY A 80 -5.31 -4.75 7.77
CA GLY A 80 -4.32 -3.74 7.40
C GLY A 80 -3.06 -3.90 8.25
N ILE A 81 -1.92 -3.99 7.59
CA ILE A 81 -0.61 -4.07 8.21
C ILE A 81 0.13 -2.76 7.97
N GLU A 82 0.52 -2.10 9.03
CA GLU A 82 1.20 -0.81 8.97
C GLU A 82 2.26 -0.75 10.08
N ILE A 83 3.44 -0.23 9.78
CA ILE A 83 4.51 -0.16 10.77
C ILE A 83 4.38 1.06 11.68
N ASP A 84 3.74 2.12 11.19
CA ASP A 84 3.50 3.35 11.95
C ASP A 84 2.25 3.19 12.84
N ALA A 85 2.48 3.18 14.16
CA ALA A 85 1.42 3.02 15.15
C ALA A 85 0.38 4.16 15.13
N ASP A 86 0.77 5.37 14.75
CA ASP A 86 -0.14 6.53 14.66
C ASP A 86 -1.07 6.37 13.45
N LEU A 87 -0.57 5.86 12.33
CA LEU A 87 -1.38 5.51 11.17
C LEU A 87 -2.33 4.34 11.49
N VAL A 88 -1.87 3.32 12.22
CA VAL A 88 -2.74 2.23 12.71
C VAL A 88 -3.88 2.78 13.56
N GLN A 89 -3.60 3.71 14.48
CA GLN A 89 -4.65 4.31 15.30
C GLN A 89 -5.62 5.12 14.43
N LYS A 90 -5.12 5.89 13.48
CA LYS A 90 -5.93 6.64 12.52
C LYS A 90 -6.83 5.70 11.69
N ALA A 91 -6.30 4.56 11.24
CA ALA A 91 -7.07 3.56 10.50
C ALA A 91 -8.22 2.98 11.34
N LYS A 92 -7.97 2.67 12.62
CA LYS A 92 -9.02 2.22 13.58
C LYS A 92 -10.10 3.28 13.77
N ASP A 93 -9.72 4.55 13.94
CA ASP A 93 -10.66 5.66 14.10
C ASP A 93 -11.49 5.86 12.83
N ASN A 94 -10.89 5.71 11.65
CA ASN A 94 -11.58 5.78 10.38
C ASN A 94 -12.59 4.62 10.21
N ALA A 95 -12.19 3.38 10.55
CA ALA A 95 -13.08 2.23 10.51
C ALA A 95 -14.28 2.38 11.43
N PHE A 96 -14.08 2.92 12.62
CA PHE A 96 -15.16 3.24 13.57
C PHE A 96 -16.11 4.29 13.01
N LYS A 97 -15.60 5.39 12.43
CA LYS A 97 -16.42 6.42 11.78
C LYS A 97 -17.27 5.86 10.65
N GLU A 98 -16.72 4.93 9.89
CA GLU A 98 -17.39 4.27 8.77
C GLU A 98 -18.23 3.06 9.16
N LYS A 99 -18.26 2.72 10.47
CA LYS A 99 -19.06 1.63 11.06
C LYS A 99 -18.73 0.23 10.50
N VAL A 100 -17.45 0.01 10.15
CA VAL A 100 -16.95 -1.26 9.65
C VAL A 100 -15.88 -1.90 10.54
N GLU A 101 -15.68 -1.38 11.75
CA GLU A 101 -14.69 -1.87 12.72
C GLU A 101 -14.85 -3.36 13.08
N HIS A 102 -16.05 -3.90 12.89
CA HIS A 102 -16.35 -5.32 13.12
C HIS A 102 -15.90 -6.25 11.99
N LEU A 103 -15.54 -5.69 10.81
CA LEU A 103 -15.05 -6.42 9.64
C LEU A 103 -13.54 -6.29 9.44
N VAL A 104 -12.91 -5.31 10.09
CA VAL A 104 -11.52 -4.96 9.79
C VAL A 104 -10.64 -5.00 11.04
N GLU A 105 -9.39 -5.34 10.83
CA GLU A 105 -8.34 -5.35 11.85
C GLU A 105 -7.15 -4.55 11.34
N PHE A 106 -6.54 -3.71 12.20
CA PHE A 106 -5.31 -2.99 11.88
C PHE A 106 -4.23 -3.31 12.91
N ARG A 107 -3.06 -3.74 12.43
CA ARG A 107 -1.94 -4.20 13.23
C ARG A 107 -0.71 -3.34 12.99
N ALA A 108 -0.04 -2.94 14.09
CA ALA A 108 1.26 -2.28 14.03
C ALA A 108 2.35 -3.35 13.90
N GLU A 109 2.61 -3.80 12.67
CA GLU A 109 3.52 -4.90 12.37
C GLU A 109 4.35 -4.62 11.12
N ASP A 110 5.51 -5.27 11.03
CA ASP A 110 6.35 -5.27 9.83
C ASP A 110 5.75 -6.21 8.78
N ALA A 111 5.36 -5.68 7.63
CA ALA A 111 4.74 -6.44 6.54
C ALA A 111 5.59 -7.62 6.03
N LEU A 112 6.92 -7.59 6.25
CA LEU A 112 7.82 -8.69 5.90
C LEU A 112 7.78 -9.86 6.89
N LYS A 113 7.04 -9.75 8.00
CA LYS A 113 6.98 -10.76 9.07
C LYS A 113 5.57 -11.32 9.31
N VAL A 114 4.59 -10.81 8.57
CA VAL A 114 3.18 -11.21 8.73
C VAL A 114 2.90 -12.46 7.92
N ASP A 115 2.17 -13.41 8.52
CA ASP A 115 1.59 -14.55 7.81
C ASP A 115 0.45 -14.07 6.90
N VAL A 116 0.67 -14.15 5.59
CA VAL A 116 -0.32 -13.79 4.56
C VAL A 116 -1.10 -14.99 4.03
N SER A 117 -0.88 -16.19 4.55
CA SER A 117 -1.55 -17.43 4.10
C SER A 117 -3.09 -17.41 4.19
N PRO A 118 -3.74 -16.61 5.08
CA PRO A 118 -5.19 -16.49 5.08
C PRO A 118 -5.75 -15.56 3.99
N ALA A 119 -4.90 -14.75 3.34
CA ALA A 119 -5.34 -13.78 2.35
C ALA A 119 -5.86 -14.47 1.07
N THR A 120 -6.98 -13.99 0.55
CA THR A 120 -7.45 -14.29 -0.81
C THR A 120 -7.15 -13.15 -1.77
N VAL A 121 -6.96 -11.95 -1.22
CA VAL A 121 -6.53 -10.75 -1.94
C VAL A 121 -5.45 -10.05 -1.11
N VAL A 122 -4.37 -9.65 -1.74
CA VAL A 122 -3.34 -8.78 -1.15
C VAL A 122 -3.29 -7.50 -1.95
N THR A 123 -3.28 -6.35 -1.26
CA THR A 123 -3.12 -5.03 -1.88
C THR A 123 -1.80 -4.38 -1.44
N LEU A 124 -1.16 -3.66 -2.38
CA LEU A 124 0.15 -3.05 -2.21
C LEU A 124 0.21 -1.66 -2.84
N TYR A 125 0.78 -0.71 -2.13
CA TYR A 125 1.33 0.52 -2.72
C TYR A 125 2.73 0.76 -2.14
N MET A 126 3.65 -0.13 -2.51
CA MET A 126 4.99 -0.20 -1.94
C MET A 126 6.04 -0.11 -3.04
N LEU A 127 7.18 0.50 -2.72
CA LEU A 127 8.29 0.66 -3.67
C LEU A 127 8.79 -0.69 -4.22
N PRO A 128 9.38 -0.72 -5.44
CA PRO A 128 9.82 -1.95 -6.10
C PRO A 128 10.75 -2.81 -5.25
N GLU A 129 11.66 -2.18 -4.49
CA GLU A 129 12.60 -2.87 -3.62
C GLU A 129 11.90 -3.58 -2.45
N PHE A 130 10.79 -3.02 -1.97
CA PHE A 130 9.98 -3.64 -0.94
C PHE A 130 9.14 -4.79 -1.52
N ASN A 131 8.53 -4.58 -2.67
CA ASN A 131 7.80 -5.62 -3.41
C ASN A 131 8.70 -6.84 -3.71
N ALA A 132 9.98 -6.60 -4.06
CA ALA A 132 10.95 -7.67 -4.27
C ALA A 132 11.21 -8.52 -3.00
N LYS A 133 11.14 -7.90 -1.81
CA LYS A 133 11.26 -8.62 -0.52
C LYS A 133 9.98 -9.38 -0.15
N LEU A 134 8.81 -8.88 -0.52
CA LEU A 134 7.52 -9.54 -0.30
C LEU A 134 7.31 -10.76 -1.20
N ARG A 135 7.86 -10.73 -2.41
CA ARG A 135 7.66 -11.79 -3.39
C ARG A 135 7.92 -13.22 -2.85
N PRO A 136 9.07 -13.55 -2.24
CA PRO A 136 9.30 -14.91 -1.72
C PRO A 136 8.32 -15.31 -0.60
N ILE A 137 7.75 -14.36 0.12
CA ILE A 137 6.68 -14.61 1.10
C ILE A 137 5.41 -15.02 0.36
N PHE A 138 5.04 -14.29 -0.68
CA PHE A 138 3.87 -14.60 -1.50
C PHE A 138 3.98 -15.95 -2.21
N ASP A 139 5.17 -16.23 -2.81
CA ASP A 139 5.43 -17.51 -3.47
C ASP A 139 5.29 -18.72 -2.52
N LYS A 140 5.57 -18.53 -1.21
CA LYS A 140 5.53 -19.56 -0.20
C LYS A 140 4.17 -19.69 0.47
N GLU A 141 3.47 -18.59 0.73
CA GLU A 141 2.36 -18.56 1.68
C GLU A 141 1.00 -18.38 1.00
N LEU A 142 0.93 -17.67 -0.13
CA LEU A 142 -0.34 -17.48 -0.80
C LEU A 142 -0.80 -18.76 -1.51
N LYS A 143 -2.10 -19.02 -1.42
CA LYS A 143 -2.70 -20.19 -2.06
C LYS A 143 -2.96 -19.93 -3.54
N PRO A 144 -2.92 -20.96 -4.40
CA PRO A 144 -3.38 -20.84 -5.79
C PRO A 144 -4.78 -20.22 -5.86
N GLY A 145 -4.93 -19.25 -6.77
CA GLY A 145 -6.16 -18.47 -6.92
C GLY A 145 -6.22 -17.20 -6.03
N ALA A 146 -5.25 -17.00 -5.13
CA ALA A 146 -5.10 -15.70 -4.48
C ALA A 146 -4.72 -14.63 -5.50
N ARG A 147 -5.12 -13.39 -5.26
CA ARG A 147 -4.91 -12.24 -6.15
C ARG A 147 -4.06 -11.21 -5.42
N VAL A 148 -2.97 -10.78 -6.05
CA VAL A 148 -2.16 -9.68 -5.57
C VAL A 148 -2.38 -8.49 -6.49
N VAL A 149 -2.73 -7.33 -5.92
CA VAL A 149 -2.96 -6.11 -6.70
C VAL A 149 -2.01 -5.04 -6.22
N SER A 150 -1.16 -4.57 -7.11
CA SER A 150 -0.18 -3.53 -6.84
C SER A 150 -0.55 -2.23 -7.52
N HIS A 151 -0.45 -1.14 -6.79
CA HIS A 151 -0.59 0.22 -7.28
C HIS A 151 0.78 0.76 -7.70
N ASP A 152 0.92 1.19 -8.95
CA ASP A 152 2.06 1.78 -9.64
C ASP A 152 3.31 0.89 -9.78
N PHE A 153 3.59 0.00 -8.86
CA PHE A 153 4.87 -0.71 -8.82
C PHE A 153 4.74 -2.20 -9.11
N GLU A 154 5.63 -2.70 -9.97
CA GLU A 154 5.71 -4.11 -10.33
C GLU A 154 6.24 -4.98 -9.17
N ILE A 155 5.92 -6.27 -9.22
CA ILE A 155 6.56 -7.31 -8.40
C ILE A 155 7.62 -7.97 -9.27
N GLN A 156 8.89 -7.76 -8.96
CA GLN A 156 10.01 -8.23 -9.76
C GLN A 156 9.92 -9.74 -10.02
N GLY A 157 9.92 -10.11 -11.31
CA GLY A 157 9.86 -11.50 -11.77
C GLY A 157 8.47 -12.13 -11.79
N TRP A 158 7.42 -11.40 -11.43
CA TRP A 158 6.03 -11.75 -11.72
C TRP A 158 5.58 -11.02 -12.98
N VAL A 159 4.77 -11.70 -13.80
CA VAL A 159 4.13 -11.09 -14.98
C VAL A 159 2.69 -10.81 -14.61
N PRO A 160 2.22 -9.56 -14.70
CA PRO A 160 0.84 -9.23 -14.36
C PRO A 160 -0.13 -9.89 -15.35
N ASP A 161 -1.22 -10.46 -14.82
CA ASP A 161 -2.33 -11.01 -15.61
C ASP A 161 -3.19 -9.89 -16.22
N LYS A 162 -3.23 -8.74 -15.54
CA LYS A 162 -3.91 -7.55 -16.03
C LYS A 162 -3.16 -6.29 -15.59
N VAL A 163 -3.06 -5.34 -16.52
CA VAL A 163 -2.55 -3.99 -16.26
C VAL A 163 -3.61 -2.98 -16.68
N GLU A 164 -3.91 -2.04 -15.80
CA GLU A 164 -4.83 -0.95 -16.12
C GLU A 164 -4.22 0.39 -15.74
N ARG A 165 -4.36 1.37 -16.63
CA ARG A 165 -3.92 2.74 -16.39
C ARG A 165 -5.13 3.61 -16.12
N ILE A 166 -5.06 4.39 -15.04
CA ILE A 166 -6.07 5.34 -14.62
C ILE A 166 -5.47 6.71 -14.80
N LYS A 167 -6.18 7.56 -15.52
CA LYS A 167 -5.76 8.95 -15.68
C LYS A 167 -5.79 9.63 -14.30
N GLY A 168 -4.65 10.08 -13.85
CA GLY A 168 -4.48 10.80 -12.61
C GLY A 168 -4.70 12.31 -12.77
N ASP A 169 -4.18 13.04 -11.82
CA ASP A 169 -4.11 14.49 -11.87
C ASP A 169 -2.89 14.98 -12.70
N PHE A 170 -2.48 16.24 -12.48
CA PHE A 170 -1.32 16.80 -13.18
C PHE A 170 0.03 16.22 -12.72
N LEU A 171 0.06 15.39 -11.66
CA LEU A 171 1.30 14.83 -11.10
C LEU A 171 1.71 13.55 -11.83
N HIS A 172 0.82 12.58 -11.94
CA HIS A 172 1.06 11.33 -12.69
C HIS A 172 -0.23 10.54 -12.93
N ASP A 173 -0.20 9.67 -13.93
CA ASP A 173 -1.22 8.63 -14.13
C ASP A 173 -0.92 7.43 -13.22
N HIS A 174 -1.97 6.79 -12.71
CA HIS A 174 -1.84 5.61 -11.86
C HIS A 174 -1.90 4.33 -12.69
N THR A 175 -1.16 3.33 -12.26
CA THR A 175 -1.18 2.00 -12.86
C THR A 175 -1.61 0.96 -11.82
N ILE A 176 -2.57 0.11 -12.17
CA ILE A 176 -2.94 -1.03 -11.32
C ILE A 176 -2.50 -2.31 -12.01
N LEU A 177 -1.78 -3.15 -11.28
CA LEU A 177 -1.27 -4.43 -11.76
C LEU A 177 -1.91 -5.55 -10.94
N LEU A 178 -2.59 -6.47 -11.61
CA LEU A 178 -3.17 -7.68 -11.02
C LEU A 178 -2.28 -8.87 -11.33
N PHE A 179 -2.02 -9.68 -10.32
CA PHE A 179 -1.32 -10.96 -10.42
C PHE A 179 -2.17 -12.05 -9.78
N GLU A 180 -2.36 -13.17 -10.47
CA GLU A 180 -3.03 -14.37 -9.93
C GLU A 180 -1.98 -15.41 -9.53
N VAL A 181 -2.03 -15.86 -8.27
CA VAL A 181 -1.14 -16.89 -7.74
C VAL A 181 -1.54 -18.25 -8.33
N ARG A 182 -0.57 -18.97 -8.92
CA ARG A 182 -0.76 -20.26 -9.60
C ARG A 182 -0.17 -21.44 -8.84
#